data_e6f1ff736df33dfb9fe8c1c627bb4abc
#
_entry.id   e6f1ff736df33dfb9fe8c1c627bb4abc
#
_cell.length_a   1.000
_cell.length_b   1.000
_cell.length_c   1.000
_cell.angle_alpha   90.00
_cell.angle_beta   90.00
_cell.angle_gamma   90.00
#
_symmetry.space_group_name_H-M   'P 1'
#
loop_
_entity.id
_entity.type
_entity.pdbx_description
1 polymer ?
#
loop_
_entity_poly.entity_id
_entity_poly.type
_entity_poly.pdbx_seq_one_letter_code
_entity_poly.pdbx_strand_id
1 'polypeptide(L)'
;MDATELTELEDDTSTGKVDGMTDSHLNTTGIQLGGFGEVATMTAETVDFLIRVLEDRKQELLVNDEDKLHVKANYAVAEEDEGGASEETAPSPHRQRLPFDSVNNSGAGDGATVTELMTQKLQIPVVSIIPGIGEAVRQQLASTAAPCSASKLYQSSKLEIVDLPVPVVCPPNASNNHQPQDAIGKDEPTTPSWKLDPIQQQILEDAEVLFIDAHLAAPLLLDPKRNLPFEMQHLLKKVKWVQGTYAGVDSYHQFPEAPADPGFTVTRAGGIMPTALAQFVFGWVIALERKFFDAQVYQEKRVFGRWDLKYRSFRQVTIGILGLGEIGQEVGRTLKASGFQVIGFKRKVNDENRKALASSADRVSSDMHEVLEQSDYVVNVLPSTDATRYLLTENTLEVCSKKKPVFINVGRGDVVAVDTIVNALDKGLLSKAVLDVFEQEPLPKESPLWSHPKVIVTPHISGSVFPEDVADVFVKNLCRRLEGQQLIYQMDWSNGY
;
A
#
# COMPACT_ATOMS: atom_id res chain seq x y z
N MET A 1 -10.29 18.21 23.07
CA MET A 1 -11.18 19.29 23.46
C MET A 1 -12.10 18.75 24.53
N ASP A 2 -12.06 19.36 25.69
CA ASP A 2 -12.74 18.86 26.89
C ASP A 2 -14.24 19.26 26.81
N ALA A 3 -15.11 18.39 27.27
CA ALA A 3 -16.57 18.52 27.14
C ALA A 3 -17.18 19.71 27.96
N THR A 4 -16.35 20.46 28.66
CA THR A 4 -16.75 21.61 29.49
C THR A 4 -16.79 22.96 28.78
N GLU A 5 -16.27 23.05 27.55
CA GLU A 5 -16.25 24.34 26.81
C GLU A 5 -17.46 24.59 25.88
N LEU A 6 -18.44 23.67 25.83
CA LEU A 6 -19.59 23.76 24.92
C LEU A 6 -20.90 24.25 25.58
N THR A 7 -20.90 24.62 26.88
CA THR A 7 -22.11 25.01 27.62
C THR A 7 -22.31 26.53 27.83
N GLU A 8 -21.43 27.39 27.28
CA GLU A 8 -21.51 28.84 27.48
C GLU A 8 -21.96 29.67 26.24
N LEU A 9 -22.63 29.07 25.26
CA LEU A 9 -23.10 29.77 24.05
C LEU A 9 -24.62 29.76 23.85
N GLU A 10 -25.41 29.60 24.91
CA GLU A 10 -26.84 29.90 24.90
C GLU A 10 -27.09 31.12 25.80
N ASP A 11 -27.14 32.31 25.24
CA ASP A 11 -27.99 33.43 25.58
C ASP A 11 -27.43 34.73 24.96
N ASP A 12 -27.89 35.06 23.78
CA ASP A 12 -28.10 36.44 23.37
C ASP A 12 -29.06 36.52 22.17
N THR A 13 -30.38 36.57 22.47
CA THR A 13 -31.40 36.95 21.50
C THR A 13 -32.00 38.29 21.92
N SER A 14 -31.49 39.39 21.40
CA SER A 14 -32.19 40.66 21.45
C SER A 14 -32.83 41.00 20.10
N THR A 15 -34.12 41.11 20.11
CA THR A 15 -35.02 41.43 19.01
C THR A 15 -34.84 42.84 18.49
N GLY A 16 -34.66 43.02 17.18
CA GLY A 16 -34.83 44.26 16.46
C GLY A 16 -35.65 44.01 15.18
N LYS A 17 -36.89 44.52 15.18
CA LYS A 17 -37.77 44.56 14.01
C LYS A 17 -37.26 45.55 12.97
N VAL A 18 -37.18 45.14 11.70
CA VAL A 18 -37.36 46.00 10.52
C VAL A 18 -38.06 45.20 9.42
N ASP A 19 -39.12 45.84 8.86
CA ASP A 19 -40.02 45.33 7.84
C ASP A 19 -39.36 45.10 6.46
N GLY A 20 -39.83 44.07 5.79
CA GLY A 20 -40.09 44.00 4.34
C GLY A 20 -38.88 43.77 3.44
N MET A 21 -38.73 42.56 2.95
CA MET A 21 -38.62 42.21 1.50
C MET A 21 -38.33 40.71 1.32
N THR A 22 -39.06 40.10 0.46
CA THR A 22 -38.93 38.74 -0.03
C THR A 22 -37.59 38.55 -0.69
N ASP A 23 -36.79 37.55 -0.22
CA ASP A 23 -36.07 36.61 -1.07
C ASP A 23 -35.36 35.52 -0.24
N SER A 24 -35.33 34.35 -0.80
CA SER A 24 -34.77 33.14 -0.26
C SER A 24 -33.26 33.25 0.03
N HIS A 25 -32.86 33.43 1.28
CA HIS A 25 -31.45 33.27 1.68
C HIS A 25 -31.29 32.09 2.63
N LEU A 26 -30.49 31.14 2.16
CA LEU A 26 -29.95 30.04 2.94
C LEU A 26 -29.17 30.57 4.17
N ASN A 27 -29.61 30.20 5.36
CA ASN A 27 -28.89 30.47 6.60
C ASN A 27 -27.58 29.68 6.63
N THR A 28 -26.46 30.38 6.50
CA THR A 28 -25.12 29.83 6.70
C THR A 28 -24.52 30.38 8.00
N THR A 29 -24.25 29.53 8.95
CA THR A 29 -23.50 29.87 10.17
C THR A 29 -22.04 29.52 9.94
N GLY A 30 -21.15 30.51 10.00
CA GLY A 30 -19.69 30.28 9.86
C GLY A 30 -19.09 29.91 11.22
N ILE A 31 -18.42 28.75 11.29
CA ILE A 31 -17.60 28.34 12.44
C ILE A 31 -16.14 28.57 12.09
N GLN A 32 -15.43 29.37 12.85
CA GLN A 32 -14.02 29.65 12.66
C GLN A 32 -13.18 28.62 13.44
N LEU A 33 -12.58 27.67 12.73
CA LEU A 33 -11.58 26.76 13.31
C LEU A 33 -10.20 27.42 13.19
N GLY A 34 -9.60 27.77 14.32
CA GLY A 34 -8.31 28.42 14.35
C GLY A 34 -7.20 27.52 13.80
N GLY A 35 -6.46 28.01 12.77
CA GLY A 35 -5.18 27.45 12.36
C GLY A 35 -4.92 27.28 10.86
N PHE A 36 -5.91 27.41 9.96
CA PHE A 36 -5.68 27.40 8.51
C PHE A 36 -6.59 28.41 7.81
N GLY A 37 -6.01 29.22 6.92
CA GLY A 37 -6.58 30.43 6.34
C GLY A 37 -7.72 30.27 5.32
N GLU A 38 -8.57 29.26 5.40
CA GLU A 38 -9.79 29.15 4.61
C GLU A 38 -11.01 28.94 5.52
N VAL A 39 -12.01 29.80 5.37
CA VAL A 39 -13.31 29.70 6.05
C VAL A 39 -14.19 28.78 5.22
N ALA A 40 -14.33 27.52 5.63
CA ALA A 40 -15.31 26.62 5.04
C ALA A 40 -16.71 26.97 5.58
N THR A 41 -17.58 27.45 4.72
CA THR A 41 -19.01 27.67 5.05
C THR A 41 -19.74 26.33 4.99
N MET A 42 -20.21 25.85 6.14
CA MET A 42 -21.03 24.65 6.23
C MET A 42 -22.52 25.04 6.25
N THR A 43 -23.37 24.25 5.58
CA THR A 43 -24.82 24.44 5.64
C THR A 43 -25.37 23.99 7.01
N ALA A 44 -26.46 24.55 7.44
CA ALA A 44 -27.12 24.17 8.70
C ALA A 44 -27.44 22.67 8.77
N GLU A 45 -27.81 22.05 7.64
CA GLU A 45 -28.05 20.61 7.52
C GLU A 45 -26.78 19.77 7.76
N THR A 46 -25.61 20.26 7.34
CA THR A 46 -24.32 19.58 7.56
C THR A 46 -23.91 19.67 9.02
N VAL A 47 -24.19 20.79 9.69
CA VAL A 47 -23.94 20.97 11.12
C VAL A 47 -24.85 20.05 11.94
N ASP A 48 -26.14 19.99 11.63
CA ASP A 48 -27.10 19.10 12.29
C ASP A 48 -26.77 17.61 12.07
N PHE A 49 -26.28 17.26 10.91
CA PHE A 49 -25.80 15.90 10.65
C PHE A 49 -24.58 15.56 11.52
N LEU A 50 -23.60 16.45 11.62
CA LEU A 50 -22.41 16.24 12.45
C LEU A 50 -22.74 16.17 13.95
N ILE A 51 -23.69 16.99 14.42
CA ILE A 51 -24.15 16.93 15.81
C ILE A 51 -24.77 15.58 16.11
N ARG A 52 -25.64 15.04 15.24
CA ARG A 52 -26.24 13.70 15.40
C ARG A 52 -25.20 12.60 15.42
N VAL A 53 -24.22 12.64 14.50
CA VAL A 53 -23.13 11.66 14.47
C VAL A 53 -22.28 11.70 15.74
N LEU A 54 -22.05 12.87 16.31
CA LEU A 54 -21.30 13.02 17.57
C LEU A 54 -22.13 12.55 18.79
N GLU A 55 -23.43 12.77 18.78
CA GLU A 55 -24.34 12.29 19.83
C GLU A 55 -24.47 10.77 19.80
N ASP A 56 -24.62 10.15 18.63
CA ASP A 56 -24.64 8.68 18.46
C ASP A 56 -23.33 8.05 18.93
N ARG A 57 -22.19 8.65 18.58
CA ARG A 57 -20.88 8.18 19.01
C ARG A 57 -20.65 8.34 20.53
N LYS A 58 -21.20 9.37 21.13
CA LYS A 58 -21.16 9.57 22.59
C LYS A 58 -21.99 8.49 23.30
N GLN A 59 -23.14 8.10 22.74
CA GLN A 59 -23.97 6.99 23.25
C GLN A 59 -23.24 5.65 23.13
N GLU A 60 -22.59 5.37 21.99
CA GLU A 60 -21.78 4.13 21.81
C GLU A 60 -20.61 4.05 22.79
N LEU A 61 -19.95 5.16 23.11
CA LEU A 61 -18.83 5.20 24.08
C LEU A 61 -19.31 4.97 25.51
N LEU A 62 -20.51 5.49 25.87
CA LEU A 62 -21.11 5.29 27.21
C LEU A 62 -21.55 3.84 27.42
N VAL A 63 -22.14 3.19 26.40
CA VAL A 63 -22.51 1.76 26.44
C VAL A 63 -21.27 0.88 26.58
N ASN A 64 -20.18 1.18 25.88
CA ASN A 64 -18.94 0.42 25.98
C ASN A 64 -18.24 0.53 27.34
N ASP A 65 -18.44 1.63 28.08
CA ASP A 65 -17.87 1.77 29.43
C ASP A 65 -18.70 1.03 30.49
N GLU A 66 -20.00 0.94 30.33
CA GLU A 66 -20.84 0.10 31.21
C GLU A 66 -20.59 -1.40 31.02
N ASP A 67 -20.40 -1.87 29.78
CA ASP A 67 -20.02 -3.25 29.46
C ASP A 67 -18.62 -3.61 29.99
N LYS A 68 -17.66 -2.70 29.96
CA LYS A 68 -16.34 -2.92 30.57
C LYS A 68 -16.37 -3.02 32.09
N LEU A 69 -17.29 -2.35 32.75
CA LEU A 69 -17.50 -2.46 34.20
C LEU A 69 -18.13 -3.79 34.57
N HIS A 70 -19.09 -4.27 33.79
CA HIS A 70 -19.71 -5.60 33.99
C HIS A 70 -18.75 -6.78 33.72
N VAL A 71 -17.88 -6.66 32.71
CA VAL A 71 -16.86 -7.68 32.42
C VAL A 71 -15.81 -7.74 33.52
N LYS A 72 -15.38 -6.60 34.12
CA LYS A 72 -14.49 -6.60 35.28
C LYS A 72 -15.12 -7.17 36.56
N ALA A 73 -16.40 -6.97 36.77
CA ALA A 73 -17.11 -7.52 37.93
C ALA A 73 -17.27 -9.04 37.84
N ASN A 74 -17.47 -9.58 36.63
CA ASN A 74 -17.61 -11.04 36.41
C ASN A 74 -16.26 -11.77 36.45
N TYR A 75 -15.13 -11.12 36.18
CA TYR A 75 -13.80 -11.71 36.34
C TYR A 75 -13.29 -11.73 37.80
N ALA A 76 -13.77 -10.85 38.66
CA ALA A 76 -13.37 -10.80 40.07
C ALA A 76 -14.07 -11.86 40.95
N VAL A 77 -15.11 -12.53 40.46
CA VAL A 77 -15.85 -13.57 41.21
C VAL A 77 -15.38 -14.99 40.85
N ALA A 78 -14.52 -15.15 39.83
CA ALA A 78 -14.06 -16.45 39.34
C ALA A 78 -12.65 -16.88 39.86
N GLU A 79 -11.99 -16.11 40.73
CA GLU A 79 -10.66 -16.40 41.25
C GLU A 79 -10.59 -16.97 42.68
N GLU A 80 -11.72 -17.35 43.27
CA GLU A 80 -11.72 -18.08 44.55
C GLU A 80 -12.41 -19.45 44.36
N ASP A 81 -11.72 -20.41 43.78
CA ASP A 81 -11.74 -21.84 44.01
C ASP A 81 -11.13 -22.56 42.79
N GLU A 82 -9.88 -22.97 42.89
CA GLU A 82 -9.35 -24.30 42.60
C GLU A 82 -7.83 -24.30 42.65
N GLY A 83 -7.34 -24.99 43.61
CA GLY A 83 -5.92 -25.29 43.79
C GLY A 83 -5.49 -26.46 42.90
N GLY A 84 -4.34 -26.27 42.25
CA GLY A 84 -3.38 -27.33 41.97
C GLY A 84 -3.64 -28.18 40.72
N ALA A 85 -3.05 -27.82 39.62
CA ALA A 85 -2.43 -28.77 38.67
C ALA A 85 -1.49 -28.01 37.72
N SER A 86 -0.25 -28.49 37.71
CA SER A 86 0.81 -28.02 36.80
C SER A 86 0.47 -28.35 35.36
N GLU A 87 0.22 -27.35 34.53
CA GLU A 87 0.15 -27.54 33.08
C GLU A 87 1.38 -26.92 32.41
N GLU A 88 2.04 -27.76 31.64
CA GLU A 88 3.12 -27.41 30.71
C GLU A 88 2.59 -26.41 29.66
N THR A 89 3.22 -25.25 29.63
CA THR A 89 2.94 -24.24 28.57
C THR A 89 3.44 -24.73 27.22
N ALA A 90 2.53 -25.03 26.32
CA ALA A 90 2.82 -25.22 24.90
C ALA A 90 3.37 -23.93 24.28
N PRO A 91 4.45 -23.99 23.51
CA PRO A 91 5.00 -22.80 22.87
C PRO A 91 4.11 -22.36 21.71
N SER A 92 3.88 -21.05 21.62
CA SER A 92 3.24 -20.40 20.48
C SER A 92 3.97 -20.76 19.18
N PRO A 93 3.27 -20.85 18.03
CA PRO A 93 3.87 -21.26 16.77
C PRO A 93 4.87 -20.23 16.28
N HIS A 94 6.15 -20.54 16.39
CA HIS A 94 7.22 -19.82 15.72
C HIS A 94 6.96 -19.80 14.21
N ARG A 95 6.98 -18.61 13.61
CA ARG A 95 7.07 -18.42 12.16
C ARG A 95 8.28 -19.20 11.64
N GLN A 96 8.06 -20.36 11.05
CA GLN A 96 9.09 -21.08 10.33
C GLN A 96 9.48 -20.29 9.09
N ARG A 97 10.71 -19.81 9.05
CA ARG A 97 11.35 -19.27 7.86
C ARG A 97 11.63 -20.42 6.91
N LEU A 98 11.11 -20.33 5.69
CA LEU A 98 11.49 -21.21 4.60
C LEU A 98 12.93 -20.88 4.15
N PRO A 99 13.76 -21.87 3.84
CA PRO A 99 15.10 -21.66 3.30
C PRO A 99 15.01 -21.17 1.85
N PHE A 100 15.67 -20.06 1.57
CA PHE A 100 15.93 -19.61 0.19
C PHE A 100 17.22 -20.23 -0.31
N ASP A 101 17.14 -20.84 -1.49
CA ASP A 101 18.24 -21.47 -2.16
C ASP A 101 19.38 -20.50 -2.49
N SER A 102 20.59 -20.93 -2.19
CA SER A 102 21.84 -20.30 -2.51
C SER A 102 22.09 -20.32 -4.02
N VAL A 103 21.96 -19.17 -4.68
CA VAL A 103 22.61 -18.96 -5.98
C VAL A 103 23.99 -18.35 -5.70
N ASN A 104 25.01 -19.15 -5.91
CA ASN A 104 26.40 -18.71 -5.92
C ASN A 104 26.61 -17.68 -7.04
N ASN A 105 26.90 -16.45 -6.68
CA ASN A 105 27.52 -15.51 -7.60
C ASN A 105 28.76 -14.90 -6.93
N SER A 106 29.92 -15.34 -7.39
CA SER A 106 31.22 -14.85 -7.00
C SER A 106 31.52 -13.54 -7.73
N GLY A 107 31.26 -12.44 -7.05
CA GLY A 107 31.70 -11.09 -7.45
C GLY A 107 32.30 -10.42 -6.24
N ALA A 108 33.63 -10.50 -6.08
CA ALA A 108 34.37 -9.73 -5.10
C ALA A 108 34.46 -8.28 -5.60
N GLY A 109 33.63 -7.40 -5.01
CA GLY A 109 33.74 -5.96 -5.14
C GLY A 109 34.43 -5.40 -3.90
N ASP A 110 35.44 -4.56 -4.08
CA ASP A 110 36.19 -3.84 -3.05
C ASP A 110 35.24 -3.05 -2.12
N GLY A 111 34.86 -3.63 -1.01
CA GLY A 111 34.14 -2.98 0.07
C GLY A 111 35.16 -2.45 1.08
N ALA A 112 35.14 -1.17 1.38
CA ALA A 112 35.81 -0.62 2.53
C ALA A 112 35.52 -1.48 3.76
N THR A 113 36.55 -1.88 4.49
CA THR A 113 36.41 -2.76 5.63
C THR A 113 35.58 -2.08 6.72
N VAL A 114 34.77 -2.87 7.47
CA VAL A 114 33.94 -2.42 8.61
C VAL A 114 34.70 -1.50 9.56
N THR A 115 36.03 -1.63 9.62
CA THR A 115 36.93 -0.84 10.46
C THR A 115 37.12 0.61 9.95
N GLU A 116 37.04 0.87 8.64
CA GLU A 116 37.13 2.23 8.06
C GLU A 116 35.84 3.02 8.23
N LEU A 117 34.69 2.36 8.18
CA LEU A 117 33.37 2.95 8.44
C LEU A 117 33.20 3.42 9.90
N MET A 118 34.04 2.96 10.84
CA MET A 118 33.94 3.33 12.26
C MET A 118 34.60 4.69 12.61
N THR A 119 35.29 5.34 11.71
CA THR A 119 36.03 6.60 11.98
C THR A 119 35.27 7.86 11.57
N GLN A 120 34.37 7.79 10.59
CA GLN A 120 33.52 8.91 10.18
C GLN A 120 32.06 8.69 10.59
N LYS A 121 31.35 9.79 10.87
CA LYS A 121 29.90 9.77 11.14
C LYS A 121 29.18 9.45 9.84
N LEU A 122 28.42 8.35 9.81
CA LEU A 122 27.58 7.98 8.67
C LEU A 122 26.30 8.82 8.68
N GLN A 123 26.09 9.62 7.66
CA GLN A 123 24.86 10.38 7.48
C GLN A 123 24.06 9.77 6.33
N ILE A 124 22.78 9.45 6.57
CA ILE A 124 21.91 8.86 5.57
C ILE A 124 20.81 9.86 5.25
N PRO A 125 20.80 10.43 4.04
CA PRO A 125 19.73 11.29 3.57
C PRO A 125 18.47 10.52 3.30
N VAL A 126 17.33 11.08 3.73
CA VAL A 126 15.98 10.60 3.50
C VAL A 126 15.23 11.63 2.65
N VAL A 127 14.73 11.20 1.48
CA VAL A 127 14.01 12.04 0.53
C VAL A 127 12.70 11.37 0.15
N SER A 128 11.62 11.76 0.78
CA SER A 128 10.32 11.10 0.58
C SER A 128 9.15 12.06 0.70
N ILE A 129 8.13 11.84 -0.12
CA ILE A 129 6.82 12.48 0.02
C ILE A 129 5.98 11.87 1.14
N ILE A 130 6.37 10.70 1.66
CA ILE A 130 5.67 10.02 2.74
C ILE A 130 6.07 10.67 4.06
N PRO A 131 5.12 11.33 4.77
CA PRO A 131 5.44 12.02 6.01
C PRO A 131 5.91 11.04 7.09
N GLY A 132 6.92 11.42 7.86
CA GLY A 132 7.35 10.69 9.07
C GLY A 132 8.29 9.51 8.83
N ILE A 133 8.70 9.19 7.60
CA ILE A 133 9.61 8.05 7.34
C ILE A 133 10.93 8.21 8.07
N GLY A 134 11.59 9.36 8.01
CA GLY A 134 12.85 9.58 8.71
C GLY A 134 12.69 9.46 10.23
N GLU A 135 11.58 9.96 10.78
CA GLU A 135 11.25 9.81 12.19
C GLU A 135 11.03 8.35 12.60
N ALA A 136 10.29 7.57 11.81
CA ALA A 136 10.08 6.15 12.05
C ALA A 136 11.41 5.37 12.06
N VAL A 137 12.35 5.70 11.17
CA VAL A 137 13.70 5.11 11.17
C VAL A 137 14.45 5.49 12.44
N ARG A 138 14.43 6.75 12.89
CA ARG A 138 15.08 7.19 14.12
C ARG A 138 14.52 6.46 15.35
N GLN A 139 13.19 6.32 15.43
CA GLN A 139 12.52 5.59 16.52
C GLN A 139 12.90 4.11 16.51
N GLN A 140 12.93 3.46 15.36
CA GLN A 140 13.34 2.07 15.20
C GLN A 140 14.81 1.86 15.65
N LEU A 141 15.72 2.76 15.23
CA LEU A 141 17.14 2.72 15.61
C LEU A 141 17.37 3.02 17.10
N ALA A 142 16.54 3.86 17.70
CA ALA A 142 16.61 4.18 19.12
C ALA A 142 16.08 3.04 20.01
N SER A 143 15.26 2.14 19.47
CA SER A 143 14.67 1.03 20.20
C SER A 143 15.75 0.09 20.77
N THR A 144 15.63 -0.23 22.05
CA THR A 144 16.56 -1.12 22.77
C THR A 144 16.10 -2.58 22.80
N ALA A 145 14.93 -2.88 22.29
CA ALA A 145 14.31 -4.21 22.39
C ALA A 145 15.11 -5.30 21.65
N ALA A 146 15.77 -4.95 20.53
CA ALA A 146 16.67 -5.86 19.81
C ALA A 146 17.76 -5.04 19.08
N PRO A 147 18.80 -4.56 19.79
CA PRO A 147 19.79 -3.68 19.20
C PRO A 147 20.62 -4.42 18.15
N CYS A 148 20.57 -3.95 16.90
CA CYS A 148 21.41 -4.42 15.80
C CYS A 148 22.66 -3.51 15.64
N SER A 149 23.50 -3.81 14.65
CA SER A 149 24.71 -3.02 14.33
C SER A 149 24.38 -1.55 14.03
N ALA A 150 23.31 -1.27 13.28
CA ALA A 150 22.85 0.08 12.97
C ALA A 150 22.37 0.83 14.23
N SER A 151 21.58 0.18 15.09
CA SER A 151 21.11 0.77 16.35
C SER A 151 22.28 1.17 17.26
N LYS A 152 23.33 0.34 17.34
CA LYS A 152 24.54 0.66 18.14
C LYS A 152 25.27 1.88 17.58
N LEU A 153 25.38 2.01 16.27
CA LEU A 153 25.98 3.20 15.64
C LEU A 153 25.14 4.46 15.88
N TYR A 154 23.83 4.35 15.79
CA TYR A 154 22.91 5.45 16.05
C TYR A 154 23.00 5.92 17.51
N GLN A 155 22.91 5.02 18.46
CA GLN A 155 23.01 5.29 19.90
C GLN A 155 24.38 5.89 20.31
N SER A 156 25.44 5.56 19.57
CA SER A 156 26.79 6.15 19.78
C SER A 156 27.04 7.44 18.97
N SER A 157 26.00 8.01 18.36
CA SER A 157 26.06 9.22 17.52
C SER A 157 26.99 9.11 16.28
N LYS A 158 27.29 7.88 15.87
CA LYS A 158 28.07 7.59 14.65
C LYS A 158 27.21 7.37 13.40
N LEU A 159 25.91 7.28 13.56
CA LEU A 159 24.92 7.22 12.48
C LEU A 159 23.89 8.34 12.69
N GLU A 160 23.52 9.01 11.63
CA GLU A 160 22.49 10.05 11.62
C GLU A 160 21.55 9.85 10.44
N ILE A 161 20.27 10.04 10.66
CA ILE A 161 19.22 10.04 9.64
C ILE A 161 18.78 11.47 9.43
N VAL A 162 18.95 11.98 8.19
CA VAL A 162 18.73 13.38 7.86
C VAL A 162 17.63 13.52 6.82
N ASP A 163 16.48 14.07 7.22
CA ASP A 163 15.40 14.38 6.28
C ASP A 163 15.79 15.57 5.39
N LEU A 164 15.65 15.40 4.08
CA LEU A 164 15.93 16.43 3.09
C LEU A 164 14.64 16.84 2.36
N PRO A 165 14.57 18.09 1.87
CA PRO A 165 13.44 18.52 1.07
C PRO A 165 13.30 17.69 -0.21
N VAL A 166 12.06 17.48 -0.66
CA VAL A 166 11.76 16.73 -1.88
C VAL A 166 12.11 17.58 -3.11
N PRO A 167 12.83 17.03 -4.10
CA PRO A 167 13.12 17.73 -5.35
C PRO A 167 11.92 17.81 -6.28
N VAL A 168 11.91 18.78 -7.18
CA VAL A 168 11.07 18.80 -8.38
C VAL A 168 11.86 18.14 -9.50
N VAL A 169 11.39 17.00 -10.00
CA VAL A 169 11.97 16.27 -11.13
C VAL A 169 11.09 16.40 -12.36
N CYS A 170 11.71 16.34 -13.55
CA CYS A 170 10.97 16.31 -14.81
C CYS A 170 10.34 14.91 -14.99
N PRO A 171 9.05 14.83 -15.37
CA PRO A 171 8.47 13.55 -15.72
C PRO A 171 9.26 12.94 -16.90
N PRO A 172 9.48 11.63 -16.93
CA PRO A 172 9.96 10.95 -18.11
C PRO A 172 9.02 11.28 -19.28
N ASN A 173 9.54 11.39 -20.50
CA ASN A 173 8.80 11.86 -21.68
C ASN A 173 7.37 11.33 -21.67
N ALA A 174 6.41 12.23 -21.90
CA ALA A 174 4.95 12.03 -21.72
C ALA A 174 4.28 10.93 -22.60
N SER A 175 5.04 10.00 -23.13
CA SER A 175 4.55 8.84 -23.85
C SER A 175 4.26 7.61 -22.96
N ASN A 176 4.67 7.61 -21.69
CA ASN A 176 4.40 6.52 -20.74
C ASN A 176 3.88 7.09 -19.42
N ASN A 177 2.56 7.11 -19.32
CA ASN A 177 1.76 7.66 -18.22
C ASN A 177 1.83 6.81 -16.95
N HIS A 178 2.67 7.16 -15.99
CA HIS A 178 2.52 6.72 -14.60
C HIS A 178 3.11 7.78 -13.69
N GLN A 179 2.35 8.85 -13.40
CA GLN A 179 2.67 9.77 -12.30
C GLN A 179 1.41 10.10 -11.49
N PRO A 180 1.50 10.19 -10.16
CA PRO A 180 0.45 10.81 -9.36
C PRO A 180 0.38 12.30 -9.72
N GLN A 181 -0.70 12.71 -10.38
CA GLN A 181 -0.92 14.09 -10.85
C GLN A 181 -1.47 15.03 -9.78
N ASP A 182 -1.51 14.63 -8.52
CA ASP A 182 -2.16 15.41 -7.45
C ASP A 182 -1.38 16.65 -7.00
N ALA A 183 -0.20 16.92 -7.57
CA ALA A 183 0.65 18.02 -7.11
C ALA A 183 0.99 19.11 -8.13
N ILE A 184 0.63 18.97 -9.43
CA ILE A 184 1.06 19.97 -10.42
C ILE A 184 -0.08 20.36 -11.36
N GLY A 185 -0.46 21.65 -11.33
CA GLY A 185 -1.36 22.26 -12.30
C GLY A 185 -0.82 22.08 -13.73
N LYS A 186 -1.72 21.86 -14.67
CA LYS A 186 -1.43 21.72 -16.11
C LYS A 186 -0.74 23.02 -16.60
N ASP A 187 0.25 22.86 -17.47
CA ASP A 187 0.72 23.83 -18.47
C ASP A 187 2.09 24.50 -18.34
N GLU A 188 3.07 24.05 -17.50
CA GLU A 188 4.46 24.49 -17.72
C GLU A 188 5.44 23.31 -17.68
N PRO A 189 6.47 23.29 -18.56
CA PRO A 189 7.57 22.34 -18.40
C PRO A 189 8.24 22.61 -17.06
N THR A 190 8.08 21.70 -16.11
CA THR A 190 8.64 21.81 -14.77
C THR A 190 10.17 21.90 -14.89
N THR A 191 10.74 23.05 -14.54
CA THR A 191 12.20 23.16 -14.44
C THR A 191 12.65 22.36 -13.22
N PRO A 192 13.57 21.40 -13.37
CA PRO A 192 14.06 20.61 -12.25
C PRO A 192 14.70 21.54 -11.21
N SER A 193 14.34 21.33 -9.96
CA SER A 193 14.87 22.14 -8.86
C SER A 193 14.98 21.35 -7.57
N TRP A 194 16.02 21.60 -6.83
CA TRP A 194 16.22 21.08 -5.49
C TRP A 194 16.77 22.17 -4.58
N LYS A 195 16.00 22.63 -3.62
CA LYS A 195 16.39 23.68 -2.70
C LYS A 195 17.11 23.07 -1.50
N LEU A 196 18.44 23.10 -1.55
CA LEU A 196 19.30 22.53 -0.51
C LEU A 196 20.23 23.62 0.02
N ASP A 197 20.41 23.67 1.32
CA ASP A 197 21.47 24.46 1.93
C ASP A 197 22.85 23.78 1.74
N PRO A 198 23.97 24.47 2.01
CA PRO A 198 25.32 23.91 1.80
C PRO A 198 25.61 22.66 2.63
N ILE A 199 25.00 22.51 3.81
CA ILE A 199 25.19 21.34 4.67
C ILE A 199 24.48 20.14 4.05
N GLN A 200 23.24 20.34 3.59
CA GLN A 200 22.43 19.32 2.91
C GLN A 200 23.10 18.85 1.60
N GLN A 201 23.70 19.78 0.83
CA GLN A 201 24.46 19.44 -0.36
C GLN A 201 25.67 18.55 -0.02
N GLN A 202 26.43 18.91 1.03
CA GLN A 202 27.57 18.12 1.48
C GLN A 202 27.16 16.70 1.93
N ILE A 203 26.01 16.57 2.63
CA ILE A 203 25.46 15.25 3.02
C ILE A 203 25.16 14.39 1.80
N LEU A 204 24.57 14.95 0.74
CA LEU A 204 24.32 14.23 -0.51
C LEU A 204 25.58 13.90 -1.28
N GLU A 205 26.57 14.80 -1.30
CA GLU A 205 27.85 14.56 -1.96
C GLU A 205 28.62 13.40 -1.32
N ASP A 206 28.49 13.22 0.00
CA ASP A 206 29.17 12.18 0.75
C ASP A 206 28.32 10.89 0.92
N ALA A 207 27.07 10.92 0.48
CA ALA A 207 26.14 9.81 0.67
C ALA A 207 26.50 8.58 -0.16
N GLU A 208 26.81 7.47 0.49
CA GLU A 208 26.86 6.13 -0.13
C GLU A 208 25.52 5.39 -0.06
N VAL A 209 24.65 5.79 0.84
CA VAL A 209 23.31 5.23 1.05
C VAL A 209 22.29 6.35 0.88
N LEU A 210 21.27 6.11 0.06
CA LEU A 210 20.18 7.03 -0.19
C LEU A 210 18.85 6.34 0.10
N PHE A 211 18.06 6.90 1.01
CA PHE A 211 16.73 6.42 1.31
C PHE A 211 15.71 7.34 0.67
N ILE A 212 15.05 6.89 -0.42
CA ILE A 212 14.32 7.78 -1.32
C ILE A 212 13.17 7.06 -2.03
N ASP A 213 12.13 7.81 -2.40
CA ASP A 213 11.03 7.31 -3.22
C ASP A 213 11.52 6.92 -4.62
N ALA A 214 11.08 5.78 -5.13
CA ALA A 214 11.53 5.25 -6.42
C ALA A 214 11.30 6.21 -7.60
N HIS A 215 10.18 6.96 -7.61
CA HIS A 215 9.85 7.94 -8.65
C HIS A 215 10.73 9.20 -8.61
N LEU A 216 11.39 9.47 -7.50
CA LEU A 216 12.41 10.52 -7.36
C LEU A 216 13.81 9.97 -7.65
N ALA A 217 14.12 8.77 -7.14
CA ALA A 217 15.43 8.15 -7.31
C ALA A 217 15.77 7.89 -8.78
N ALA A 218 14.83 7.31 -9.53
CA ALA A 218 15.06 6.90 -10.91
C ALA A 218 15.50 8.10 -11.80
N PRO A 219 14.76 9.22 -11.89
CA PRO A 219 15.20 10.36 -12.69
C PRO A 219 16.49 11.02 -12.17
N LEU A 220 16.69 11.10 -10.86
CA LEU A 220 17.88 11.73 -10.28
C LEU A 220 19.17 10.95 -10.54
N LEU A 221 19.10 9.63 -10.53
CA LEU A 221 20.26 8.75 -10.64
C LEU A 221 20.50 8.24 -12.06
N LEU A 222 19.46 8.03 -12.87
CA LEU A 222 19.56 7.48 -14.21
C LEU A 222 19.64 8.57 -15.29
N ASP A 223 19.07 9.75 -15.05
CA ASP A 223 19.16 10.91 -15.95
C ASP A 223 19.39 12.22 -15.16
N PRO A 224 20.53 12.34 -14.44
CA PRO A 224 20.82 13.52 -13.63
C PRO A 224 20.98 14.80 -14.46
N LYS A 225 21.39 14.69 -15.74
CA LYS A 225 21.55 15.85 -16.61
C LYS A 225 20.24 16.59 -16.86
N ARG A 226 19.14 15.86 -16.94
CA ARG A 226 17.80 16.42 -17.17
C ARG A 226 17.11 16.80 -15.87
N ASN A 227 17.44 16.12 -14.77
CA ASN A 227 16.65 16.16 -13.52
C ASN A 227 17.36 16.87 -12.36
N LEU A 228 18.61 17.29 -12.53
CA LEU A 228 19.34 18.10 -11.55
C LEU A 228 19.87 19.38 -12.20
N PRO A 229 19.85 20.51 -11.47
CA PRO A 229 20.61 21.70 -11.85
C PRO A 229 22.09 21.35 -12.11
N PHE A 230 22.72 22.01 -13.08
CA PHE A 230 24.09 21.68 -13.50
C PHE A 230 25.07 21.62 -12.33
N GLU A 231 24.97 22.58 -11.40
CA GLU A 231 25.78 22.67 -10.19
C GLU A 231 25.57 21.54 -9.19
N MET A 232 24.46 20.78 -9.30
CA MET A 232 24.10 19.68 -8.39
C MET A 232 24.32 18.28 -8.98
N GLN A 233 24.67 18.17 -10.27
CA GLN A 233 24.81 16.86 -10.94
C GLN A 233 25.96 16.00 -10.39
N HIS A 234 26.76 16.53 -9.50
CA HIS A 234 27.84 15.81 -8.83
C HIS A 234 27.41 15.18 -7.50
N LEU A 235 26.30 15.63 -6.88
CA LEU A 235 25.94 15.31 -5.49
C LEU A 235 25.64 13.82 -5.22
N LEU A 236 25.17 13.07 -6.21
CA LEU A 236 24.75 11.66 -6.02
C LEU A 236 25.75 10.63 -6.55
N LYS A 237 26.97 11.06 -6.93
CA LYS A 237 27.95 10.17 -7.58
C LYS A 237 28.54 9.08 -6.70
N LYS A 238 28.49 9.26 -5.37
CA LYS A 238 29.01 8.27 -4.41
C LYS A 238 27.98 7.25 -3.97
N VAL A 239 26.72 7.38 -4.41
CA VAL A 239 25.64 6.47 -4.02
C VAL A 239 25.92 5.05 -4.52
N LYS A 240 25.99 4.11 -3.60
CA LYS A 240 26.19 2.66 -3.85
C LYS A 240 24.95 1.84 -3.54
N TRP A 241 24.08 2.35 -2.68
CA TRP A 241 22.85 1.68 -2.31
C TRP A 241 21.70 2.67 -2.17
N VAL A 242 20.60 2.35 -2.86
CA VAL A 242 19.32 3.05 -2.79
C VAL A 242 18.32 2.14 -2.10
N GLN A 243 17.72 2.61 -1.01
CA GLN A 243 16.54 1.98 -0.43
C GLN A 243 15.30 2.74 -0.89
N GLY A 244 14.43 2.06 -1.62
CA GLY A 244 13.11 2.59 -2.00
C GLY A 244 12.11 2.53 -0.85
N THR A 245 11.22 3.51 -0.80
CA THR A 245 10.12 3.61 0.19
C THR A 245 8.88 2.83 -0.22
N TYR A 246 8.76 2.46 -1.49
CA TYR A 246 7.66 1.68 -2.06
C TYR A 246 8.09 0.26 -2.41
N ALA A 247 7.10 -0.65 -2.52
CA ALA A 247 7.31 -2.01 -3.00
C ALA A 247 7.52 -2.07 -4.53
N GLY A 248 6.94 -1.13 -5.28
CA GLY A 248 7.07 -1.02 -6.73
C GLY A 248 8.39 -0.38 -7.15
N VAL A 249 8.93 -0.84 -8.28
CA VAL A 249 10.17 -0.34 -8.91
C VAL A 249 9.95 0.14 -10.35
N ASP A 250 8.70 0.26 -10.75
CA ASP A 250 8.28 0.57 -12.13
C ASP A 250 8.93 1.87 -12.66
N SER A 251 9.21 2.84 -11.80
CA SER A 251 9.86 4.11 -12.17
C SER A 251 11.24 3.93 -12.80
N TYR A 252 11.98 2.89 -12.43
CA TYR A 252 13.31 2.63 -13.01
C TYR A 252 13.22 2.11 -14.44
N HIS A 253 12.12 1.44 -14.83
CA HIS A 253 11.92 0.93 -16.21
C HIS A 253 11.55 2.02 -17.21
N GLN A 254 11.24 3.22 -16.74
CA GLN A 254 10.97 4.36 -17.62
C GLN A 254 12.24 4.95 -18.24
N PHE A 255 13.42 4.39 -17.90
CA PHE A 255 14.73 4.83 -18.39
C PHE A 255 15.42 3.67 -19.17
N PRO A 256 14.96 3.34 -20.40
CA PRO A 256 15.47 2.20 -21.18
C PRO A 256 16.94 2.41 -21.61
N GLU A 257 17.42 3.64 -21.61
CA GLU A 257 18.81 4.01 -21.93
C GLU A 257 19.76 3.83 -20.72
N ALA A 258 19.20 3.50 -19.54
CA ALA A 258 20.04 3.23 -18.38
C ALA A 258 20.91 1.98 -18.60
N PRO A 259 22.17 1.98 -18.10
CA PRO A 259 23.00 0.79 -18.19
C PRO A 259 22.38 -0.38 -17.44
N ALA A 260 22.62 -1.59 -17.92
CA ALA A 260 22.16 -2.83 -17.26
C ALA A 260 22.70 -2.98 -15.82
N ASP A 261 23.87 -2.40 -15.56
CA ASP A 261 24.44 -2.19 -14.23
C ASP A 261 24.71 -0.69 -14.05
N PRO A 262 23.87 0.04 -13.30
CA PRO A 262 24.06 1.47 -13.06
C PRO A 262 25.12 1.79 -12.00
N GLY A 263 25.78 0.80 -11.42
CA GLY A 263 26.83 0.97 -10.41
C GLY A 263 26.32 1.16 -8.98
N PHE A 264 25.02 1.01 -8.74
CA PHE A 264 24.41 1.02 -7.42
C PHE A 264 23.35 -0.06 -7.27
N THR A 265 23.19 -0.56 -6.05
CA THR A 265 22.15 -1.51 -5.70
C THR A 265 20.85 -0.79 -5.35
N VAL A 266 19.72 -1.25 -5.87
CA VAL A 266 18.39 -0.81 -5.44
C VAL A 266 17.75 -1.90 -4.59
N THR A 267 17.21 -1.53 -3.42
CA THR A 267 16.30 -2.37 -2.64
C THR A 267 14.96 -1.69 -2.51
N ARG A 268 13.90 -2.46 -2.57
CA ARG A 268 12.52 -1.96 -2.43
C ARG A 268 11.97 -2.22 -1.03
N ALA A 269 10.88 -1.56 -0.65
CA ALA A 269 10.13 -1.89 0.56
C ALA A 269 9.32 -3.18 0.35
N GLY A 270 10.02 -4.31 0.21
CA GLY A 270 9.41 -5.62 0.04
C GLY A 270 8.85 -6.17 1.35
N GLY A 271 7.87 -7.07 1.26
CA GLY A 271 7.28 -7.76 2.43
C GLY A 271 6.28 -6.94 3.24
N ILE A 272 6.10 -5.64 2.97
CA ILE A 272 5.13 -4.79 3.70
C ILE A 272 3.70 -4.91 3.14
N MET A 273 3.53 -5.27 1.88
CA MET A 273 2.25 -5.30 1.19
C MET A 273 1.45 -6.61 1.28
N PRO A 274 2.04 -7.80 1.47
CA PRO A 274 1.31 -9.06 1.33
C PRO A 274 0.06 -9.15 2.19
N THR A 275 0.14 -8.81 3.47
CA THR A 275 -1.00 -8.90 4.40
C THR A 275 -2.08 -7.86 4.07
N ALA A 276 -1.71 -6.63 3.73
CA ALA A 276 -2.67 -5.58 3.38
C ALA A 276 -3.47 -5.95 2.14
N LEU A 277 -2.80 -6.39 1.06
CA LEU A 277 -3.46 -6.82 -0.16
C LEU A 277 -4.31 -8.08 0.06
N ALA A 278 -3.85 -9.01 0.90
CA ALA A 278 -4.65 -10.18 1.25
C ALA A 278 -5.95 -9.82 1.97
N GLN A 279 -5.90 -8.87 2.92
CA GLN A 279 -7.09 -8.35 3.61
C GLN A 279 -8.03 -7.64 2.63
N PHE A 280 -7.50 -6.81 1.74
CA PHE A 280 -8.30 -6.11 0.74
C PHE A 280 -9.04 -7.08 -0.19
N VAL A 281 -8.32 -8.04 -0.77
CA VAL A 281 -8.92 -9.07 -1.65
C VAL A 281 -9.94 -9.91 -0.89
N PHE A 282 -9.61 -10.37 0.32
CA PHE A 282 -10.52 -11.11 1.17
C PHE A 282 -11.79 -10.33 1.48
N GLY A 283 -11.66 -9.04 1.83
CA GLY A 283 -12.79 -8.15 2.08
C GLY A 283 -13.75 -8.08 0.89
N TRP A 284 -13.22 -7.90 -0.33
CA TRP A 284 -14.03 -7.87 -1.55
C TRP A 284 -14.69 -9.20 -1.87
N VAL A 285 -13.96 -10.33 -1.75
CA VAL A 285 -14.55 -11.66 -1.95
C VAL A 285 -15.71 -11.89 -0.99
N ILE A 286 -15.54 -11.56 0.29
CA ILE A 286 -16.61 -11.70 1.30
C ILE A 286 -17.76 -10.74 1.02
N ALA A 287 -17.50 -9.47 0.76
CA ALA A 287 -18.54 -8.46 0.54
C ALA A 287 -19.43 -8.82 -0.65
N LEU A 288 -18.84 -9.31 -1.73
CA LEU A 288 -19.57 -9.71 -2.94
C LEU A 288 -20.27 -11.04 -2.75
N GLU A 289 -19.61 -12.07 -2.22
CA GLU A 289 -20.21 -13.40 -2.02
C GLU A 289 -21.35 -13.37 -0.99
N ARG A 290 -21.21 -12.56 0.06
CA ARG A 290 -22.23 -12.40 1.12
C ARG A 290 -23.25 -11.31 0.79
N LYS A 291 -23.14 -10.67 -0.40
CA LYS A 291 -24.08 -9.66 -0.92
C LYS A 291 -24.30 -8.49 0.03
N PHE A 292 -23.23 -7.96 0.63
CA PHE A 292 -23.34 -6.87 1.62
C PHE A 292 -23.94 -5.60 1.02
N PHE A 293 -23.58 -5.25 -0.21
CA PHE A 293 -24.15 -4.09 -0.91
C PHE A 293 -25.63 -4.29 -1.23
N ASP A 294 -26.04 -5.50 -1.66
CA ASP A 294 -27.44 -5.81 -1.90
C ASP A 294 -28.24 -5.73 -0.58
N ALA A 295 -27.67 -6.22 0.53
CA ALA A 295 -28.29 -6.13 1.84
C ALA A 295 -28.58 -4.70 2.26
N GLN A 296 -27.64 -3.77 1.98
CA GLN A 296 -27.86 -2.34 2.23
C GLN A 296 -29.03 -1.79 1.41
N VAL A 297 -29.15 -2.13 0.13
CA VAL A 297 -30.29 -1.74 -0.72
C VAL A 297 -31.63 -2.29 -0.16
N TYR A 298 -31.64 -3.52 0.35
CA TYR A 298 -32.82 -4.10 1.00
C TYR A 298 -33.16 -3.37 2.30
N GLN A 299 -32.17 -2.96 3.08
CA GLN A 299 -32.35 -2.16 4.28
C GLN A 299 -33.00 -0.81 3.96
N GLU A 300 -32.51 -0.09 2.95
CA GLU A 300 -33.06 1.21 2.49
C GLU A 300 -34.54 1.05 2.08
N LYS A 301 -34.86 -0.04 1.40
CA LYS A 301 -36.24 -0.39 1.00
C LYS A 301 -37.11 -0.93 2.14
N ARG A 302 -36.55 -1.15 3.33
CA ARG A 302 -37.21 -1.79 4.49
C ARG A 302 -37.80 -3.16 4.18
N VAL A 303 -37.08 -3.95 3.35
CA VAL A 303 -37.47 -5.29 2.92
C VAL A 303 -36.58 -6.33 3.59
N PHE A 304 -37.17 -7.30 4.30
CA PHE A 304 -36.43 -8.43 4.89
C PHE A 304 -36.15 -9.51 3.84
N GLY A 305 -35.22 -9.23 2.93
CA GLY A 305 -34.90 -10.02 1.72
C GLY A 305 -34.07 -11.30 1.97
N ARG A 306 -34.37 -12.08 3.04
CA ARG A 306 -33.59 -13.26 3.44
C ARG A 306 -33.32 -14.24 2.30
N TRP A 307 -34.30 -14.46 1.43
CA TRP A 307 -34.22 -15.47 0.38
C TRP A 307 -33.51 -14.97 -0.88
N ASP A 308 -33.50 -13.66 -1.13
CA ASP A 308 -32.84 -13.02 -2.26
C ASP A 308 -31.32 -12.83 -2.00
N LEU A 309 -30.94 -12.78 -0.72
CA LEU A 309 -29.55 -12.61 -0.28
C LEU A 309 -28.83 -13.96 -0.03
N LYS A 310 -29.27 -15.04 -0.68
CA LYS A 310 -28.57 -16.32 -0.62
C LYS A 310 -27.16 -16.21 -1.21
N TYR A 311 -26.22 -16.84 -0.54
CA TYR A 311 -24.81 -16.96 -0.95
C TYR A 311 -24.45 -18.43 -1.21
N ARG A 312 -23.36 -18.67 -1.91
CA ARG A 312 -22.83 -20.01 -2.19
C ARG A 312 -22.06 -20.53 -0.98
N SER A 313 -22.00 -21.85 -0.80
CA SER A 313 -21.06 -22.42 0.17
C SER A 313 -19.63 -22.11 -0.27
N PHE A 314 -18.77 -21.69 0.67
CA PHE A 314 -17.35 -21.42 0.39
C PHE A 314 -16.65 -22.60 -0.31
N ARG A 315 -17.05 -23.83 -0.05
CA ARG A 315 -16.53 -25.05 -0.68
C ARG A 315 -16.84 -25.14 -2.18
N GLN A 316 -17.79 -24.36 -2.67
CA GLN A 316 -18.21 -24.33 -4.07
C GLN A 316 -17.59 -23.15 -4.82
N VAL A 317 -16.77 -22.34 -4.13
CA VAL A 317 -16.15 -21.13 -4.68
C VAL A 317 -14.66 -21.39 -4.86
N THR A 318 -14.20 -21.26 -6.08
CA THR A 318 -12.78 -21.37 -6.46
C THR A 318 -12.22 -19.99 -6.74
N ILE A 319 -11.10 -19.66 -6.10
CA ILE A 319 -10.36 -18.44 -6.32
C ILE A 319 -9.12 -18.73 -7.16
N GLY A 320 -9.04 -18.13 -8.34
CA GLY A 320 -7.84 -18.15 -9.18
C GLY A 320 -6.94 -16.98 -8.85
N ILE A 321 -5.67 -17.24 -8.65
CA ILE A 321 -4.67 -16.19 -8.37
C ILE A 321 -3.66 -16.17 -9.51
N LEU A 322 -3.57 -15.05 -10.22
CA LEU A 322 -2.58 -14.81 -11.25
C LEU A 322 -1.33 -14.19 -10.62
N GLY A 323 -0.30 -15.05 -10.40
CA GLY A 323 0.94 -14.68 -9.75
C GLY A 323 1.06 -15.18 -8.30
N LEU A 324 1.83 -16.26 -8.07
CA LEU A 324 2.13 -16.78 -6.73
C LEU A 324 3.52 -16.32 -6.24
N GLY A 325 3.74 -15.00 -6.25
CA GLY A 325 4.80 -14.33 -5.50
C GLY A 325 4.44 -14.16 -4.02
N GLU A 326 5.14 -13.32 -3.27
CA GLU A 326 4.85 -13.07 -1.84
C GLU A 326 3.39 -12.65 -1.60
N ILE A 327 2.88 -11.69 -2.38
CA ILE A 327 1.51 -11.19 -2.28
C ILE A 327 0.51 -12.31 -2.61
N GLY A 328 0.65 -12.96 -3.75
CA GLY A 328 -0.29 -14.02 -4.17
C GLY A 328 -0.30 -15.21 -3.23
N GLN A 329 0.82 -15.53 -2.61
CA GLN A 329 0.88 -16.57 -1.57
C GLN A 329 0.13 -16.16 -0.30
N GLU A 330 0.23 -14.90 0.12
CA GLU A 330 -0.50 -14.44 1.31
C GLU A 330 -2.00 -14.35 1.05
N VAL A 331 -2.41 -13.83 -0.12
CA VAL A 331 -3.81 -13.86 -0.59
C VAL A 331 -4.34 -15.30 -0.55
N GLY A 332 -3.57 -16.23 -1.11
CA GLY A 332 -3.94 -17.64 -1.14
C GLY A 332 -4.07 -18.25 0.25
N ARG A 333 -3.12 -18.01 1.15
CA ARG A 333 -3.16 -18.49 2.55
C ARG A 333 -4.42 -17.98 3.27
N THR A 334 -4.71 -16.70 3.15
CA THR A 334 -5.87 -16.05 3.78
C THR A 334 -7.19 -16.67 3.29
N LEU A 335 -7.33 -16.84 1.98
CA LEU A 335 -8.53 -17.42 1.37
C LEU A 335 -8.70 -18.91 1.71
N LYS A 336 -7.61 -19.68 1.67
CA LYS A 336 -7.63 -21.09 2.11
C LYS A 336 -7.98 -21.25 3.59
N ALA A 337 -7.41 -20.42 4.47
CA ALA A 337 -7.73 -20.44 5.90
C ALA A 337 -9.22 -20.16 6.15
N SER A 338 -9.87 -19.41 5.24
CA SER A 338 -11.30 -19.13 5.27
C SER A 338 -12.16 -20.19 4.57
N GLY A 339 -11.54 -21.27 4.07
CA GLY A 339 -12.22 -22.45 3.51
C GLY A 339 -12.50 -22.40 2.01
N PHE A 340 -12.06 -21.37 1.28
CA PHE A 340 -12.17 -21.33 -0.17
C PHE A 340 -11.18 -22.29 -0.84
N GLN A 341 -11.52 -22.77 -2.03
CA GLN A 341 -10.57 -23.48 -2.90
C GLN A 341 -9.72 -22.48 -3.64
N VAL A 342 -8.40 -22.69 -3.69
CA VAL A 342 -7.47 -21.79 -4.35
C VAL A 342 -6.67 -22.52 -5.43
N ILE A 343 -6.69 -21.98 -6.65
CA ILE A 343 -5.83 -22.39 -7.75
C ILE A 343 -4.92 -21.21 -8.15
N GLY A 344 -3.61 -21.43 -8.22
CA GLY A 344 -2.67 -20.35 -8.53
C GLY A 344 -1.96 -20.55 -9.85
N PHE A 345 -1.77 -19.48 -10.61
CA PHE A 345 -0.91 -19.44 -11.78
C PHE A 345 0.51 -19.04 -11.40
N LYS A 346 1.49 -19.80 -11.87
CA LYS A 346 2.93 -19.48 -11.77
C LYS A 346 3.64 -19.94 -13.02
N ARG A 347 4.35 -19.04 -13.70
CA ARG A 347 5.02 -19.28 -15.00
C ARG A 347 5.95 -20.50 -15.01
N LYS A 348 6.71 -20.71 -13.94
CA LYS A 348 7.61 -21.85 -13.79
C LYS A 348 7.19 -22.66 -12.58
N VAL A 349 6.78 -23.91 -12.79
CA VAL A 349 6.31 -24.81 -11.74
C VAL A 349 7.15 -26.09 -11.82
N ASN A 350 7.73 -26.48 -10.68
CA ASN A 350 8.38 -27.78 -10.47
C ASN A 350 7.83 -28.42 -9.17
N ASP A 351 8.20 -29.67 -8.90
CA ASP A 351 7.67 -30.39 -7.73
C ASP A 351 8.07 -29.77 -6.40
N GLU A 352 9.24 -29.14 -6.34
CA GLU A 352 9.75 -28.48 -5.15
C GLU A 352 8.91 -27.23 -4.82
N ASN A 353 8.71 -26.34 -5.80
CA ASN A 353 7.91 -25.14 -5.56
C ASN A 353 6.41 -25.45 -5.42
N ARG A 354 5.88 -26.56 -5.98
CA ARG A 354 4.53 -27.05 -5.68
C ARG A 354 4.36 -27.34 -4.18
N LYS A 355 5.32 -28.04 -3.57
CA LYS A 355 5.31 -28.36 -2.13
C LYS A 355 5.38 -27.08 -1.29
N ALA A 356 6.27 -26.16 -1.65
CA ALA A 356 6.41 -24.89 -0.95
C ALA A 356 5.12 -24.04 -1.01
N LEU A 357 4.37 -24.12 -2.12
CA LEU A 357 3.13 -23.36 -2.34
C LEU A 357 1.87 -24.04 -1.80
N ALA A 358 1.96 -25.26 -1.25
CA ALA A 358 0.80 -26.01 -0.76
C ALA A 358 0.00 -25.32 0.36
N SER A 359 0.65 -24.47 1.16
CA SER A 359 -0.02 -23.62 2.16
C SER A 359 -0.84 -22.48 1.54
N SER A 360 -0.49 -22.06 0.31
CA SER A 360 -1.07 -20.90 -0.37
C SER A 360 -2.08 -21.26 -1.44
N ALA A 361 -1.95 -22.44 -2.07
CA ALA A 361 -2.87 -22.89 -3.11
C ALA A 361 -3.11 -24.40 -3.00
N ASP A 362 -4.34 -24.85 -3.29
CA ASP A 362 -4.69 -26.27 -3.39
C ASP A 362 -4.12 -26.88 -4.67
N ARG A 363 -4.05 -26.06 -5.71
CA ARG A 363 -3.47 -26.43 -7.01
C ARG A 363 -2.63 -25.28 -7.55
N VAL A 364 -1.53 -25.64 -8.22
CA VAL A 364 -0.66 -24.68 -8.91
C VAL A 364 -0.51 -25.13 -10.36
N SER A 365 -0.82 -24.24 -11.30
CA SER A 365 -0.72 -24.48 -12.73
C SER A 365 0.24 -23.49 -13.39
N SER A 366 0.92 -23.96 -14.43
CA SER A 366 1.65 -23.11 -15.38
C SER A 366 0.81 -22.74 -16.62
N ASP A 367 -0.41 -23.26 -16.69
CA ASP A 367 -1.40 -22.89 -17.69
C ASP A 367 -2.41 -21.87 -17.08
N MET A 368 -2.38 -20.66 -17.61
CA MET A 368 -3.26 -19.58 -17.16
C MET A 368 -4.71 -19.85 -17.56
N HIS A 369 -4.96 -20.46 -18.72
CA HIS A 369 -6.31 -20.78 -19.17
C HIS A 369 -7.00 -21.76 -18.21
N GLU A 370 -6.26 -22.76 -17.70
CA GLU A 370 -6.78 -23.68 -16.67
C GLU A 370 -7.23 -22.92 -15.42
N VAL A 371 -6.44 -21.94 -14.98
CA VAL A 371 -6.78 -21.12 -13.79
C VAL A 371 -8.02 -20.26 -14.06
N LEU A 372 -8.08 -19.59 -15.19
CA LEU A 372 -9.19 -18.73 -15.58
C LEU A 372 -10.52 -19.53 -15.71
N GLU A 373 -10.49 -20.67 -16.40
CA GLU A 373 -11.68 -21.49 -16.66
C GLU A 373 -12.35 -22.02 -15.38
N GLN A 374 -11.53 -22.33 -14.36
CA GLN A 374 -12.02 -22.98 -13.13
C GLN A 374 -12.41 -22.02 -12.02
N SER A 375 -12.14 -20.73 -12.19
CA SER A 375 -12.29 -19.73 -11.14
C SER A 375 -13.67 -19.08 -11.11
N ASP A 376 -14.20 -18.87 -9.91
CA ASP A 376 -15.36 -18.03 -9.63
C ASP A 376 -14.92 -16.56 -9.32
N TYR A 377 -13.69 -16.40 -8.85
CA TYR A 377 -12.99 -15.13 -8.69
C TYR A 377 -11.60 -15.26 -9.29
N VAL A 378 -11.17 -14.26 -10.04
CA VAL A 378 -9.80 -14.17 -10.58
C VAL A 378 -9.13 -12.96 -9.96
N VAL A 379 -8.07 -13.19 -9.21
CA VAL A 379 -7.28 -12.15 -8.53
C VAL A 379 -5.98 -11.97 -9.28
N ASN A 380 -5.76 -10.78 -9.84
CA ASN A 380 -4.50 -10.41 -10.47
C ASN A 380 -3.57 -9.71 -9.47
N VAL A 381 -2.38 -10.28 -9.28
CA VAL A 381 -1.29 -9.71 -8.47
C VAL A 381 0.05 -9.73 -9.25
N LEU A 382 -0.03 -9.78 -10.58
CA LEU A 382 1.14 -9.75 -11.45
C LEU A 382 1.79 -8.35 -11.46
N PRO A 383 3.13 -8.27 -11.55
CA PRO A 383 3.83 -7.01 -11.78
C PRO A 383 3.65 -6.55 -13.23
N SER A 384 3.96 -5.28 -13.53
CA SER A 384 4.12 -4.78 -14.91
C SER A 384 5.50 -5.15 -15.43
N THR A 385 5.53 -5.99 -16.44
CA THR A 385 6.73 -6.37 -17.20
C THR A 385 6.34 -6.58 -18.66
N ASP A 386 7.31 -6.65 -19.56
CA ASP A 386 7.03 -6.93 -20.99
C ASP A 386 6.28 -8.26 -21.19
N ALA A 387 6.45 -9.22 -20.30
CA ALA A 387 5.77 -10.50 -20.35
C ALA A 387 4.36 -10.51 -19.74
N THR A 388 3.99 -9.48 -18.99
CA THR A 388 2.68 -9.40 -18.32
C THR A 388 1.81 -8.28 -18.84
N ARG A 389 2.39 -7.32 -19.58
CA ARG A 389 1.65 -6.22 -20.18
C ARG A 389 0.67 -6.76 -21.23
N TYR A 390 -0.60 -6.40 -21.08
CA TYR A 390 -1.72 -6.87 -21.91
C TYR A 390 -1.81 -8.40 -22.03
N LEU A 391 -1.39 -9.10 -20.99
CA LEU A 391 -1.43 -10.57 -20.93
C LEU A 391 -2.87 -11.09 -21.01
N LEU A 392 -3.82 -10.37 -20.40
CA LEU A 392 -5.24 -10.69 -20.47
C LEU A 392 -5.87 -9.97 -21.66
N THR A 393 -6.15 -10.73 -22.71
CA THR A 393 -6.86 -10.29 -23.92
C THR A 393 -8.29 -10.83 -23.92
N GLU A 394 -9.13 -10.38 -24.85
CA GLU A 394 -10.46 -10.97 -25.04
C GLU A 394 -10.38 -12.48 -25.26
N ASN A 395 -9.45 -12.94 -26.11
CA ASN A 395 -9.26 -14.37 -26.38
C ASN A 395 -8.89 -15.16 -25.13
N THR A 396 -8.02 -14.63 -24.28
CA THR A 396 -7.66 -15.31 -23.02
C THR A 396 -8.83 -15.35 -22.04
N LEU A 397 -9.75 -14.38 -22.11
CA LEU A 397 -10.93 -14.31 -21.24
C LEU A 397 -12.12 -15.13 -21.77
N GLU A 398 -12.12 -15.62 -23.01
CA GLU A 398 -13.17 -16.47 -23.53
C GLU A 398 -13.40 -17.75 -22.73
N VAL A 399 -12.34 -18.32 -22.14
CA VAL A 399 -12.43 -19.51 -21.27
C VAL A 399 -13.24 -19.25 -20.00
N CYS A 400 -13.43 -17.97 -19.64
CA CYS A 400 -14.24 -17.56 -18.49
C CYS A 400 -15.75 -17.68 -18.75
N SER A 401 -16.19 -17.87 -19.99
CA SER A 401 -17.62 -17.82 -20.42
C SER A 401 -18.55 -18.71 -19.59
N LYS A 402 -18.06 -19.82 -19.06
CA LYS A 402 -18.82 -20.79 -18.25
C LYS A 402 -19.04 -20.32 -16.82
N LYS A 403 -17.94 -19.90 -16.17
CA LYS A 403 -17.91 -19.50 -14.74
C LYS A 403 -18.25 -18.02 -14.55
N LYS A 404 -17.91 -17.17 -15.51
CA LYS A 404 -18.11 -15.72 -15.47
C LYS A 404 -17.56 -15.12 -14.18
N PRO A 405 -16.26 -15.29 -13.91
CA PRO A 405 -15.69 -14.89 -12.64
C PRO A 405 -15.85 -13.41 -12.36
N VAL A 406 -15.76 -13.05 -11.08
CA VAL A 406 -15.43 -11.70 -10.67
C VAL A 406 -13.93 -11.51 -10.85
N PHE A 407 -13.52 -10.45 -11.55
CA PHE A 407 -12.12 -10.08 -11.72
C PHE A 407 -11.73 -9.03 -10.68
N ILE A 408 -10.67 -9.29 -9.91
CA ILE A 408 -10.12 -8.38 -8.89
C ILE A 408 -8.69 -8.05 -9.29
N ASN A 409 -8.41 -6.78 -9.61
CA ASN A 409 -7.08 -6.35 -10.00
C ASN A 409 -6.45 -5.47 -8.91
N VAL A 410 -5.44 -6.01 -8.22
CA VAL A 410 -4.61 -5.34 -7.22
C VAL A 410 -3.11 -5.44 -7.56
N GLY A 411 -2.80 -5.89 -8.79
CA GLY A 411 -1.44 -5.99 -9.31
C GLY A 411 -1.01 -4.72 -10.05
N ARG A 412 -1.15 -4.76 -11.39
CA ARG A 412 -0.92 -3.60 -12.26
C ARG A 412 -2.03 -3.47 -13.29
N GLY A 413 -2.37 -2.21 -13.63
CA GLY A 413 -3.47 -1.90 -14.55
C GLY A 413 -3.20 -2.36 -15.97
N ASP A 414 -1.98 -2.28 -16.43
CA ASP A 414 -1.56 -2.62 -17.79
C ASP A 414 -1.50 -4.12 -18.11
N VAL A 415 -1.84 -5.00 -17.16
CA VAL A 415 -2.01 -6.44 -17.41
C VAL A 415 -3.22 -6.71 -18.31
N VAL A 416 -4.19 -5.80 -18.34
CA VAL A 416 -5.41 -5.88 -19.15
C VAL A 416 -5.83 -4.48 -19.61
N ALA A 417 -6.13 -4.32 -20.89
CA ALA A 417 -6.60 -3.04 -21.43
C ALA A 417 -8.01 -2.70 -20.93
N VAL A 418 -8.31 -1.40 -20.78
CA VAL A 418 -9.63 -0.90 -20.36
C VAL A 418 -10.73 -1.45 -21.27
N ASP A 419 -10.56 -1.36 -22.60
CA ASP A 419 -11.53 -1.86 -23.56
C ASP A 419 -11.77 -3.38 -23.45
N THR A 420 -10.72 -4.14 -23.13
CA THR A 420 -10.83 -5.59 -22.89
C THR A 420 -11.71 -5.89 -21.70
N ILE A 421 -11.56 -5.12 -20.61
CA ILE A 421 -12.39 -5.29 -19.38
C ILE A 421 -13.85 -4.98 -19.72
N VAL A 422 -14.13 -3.83 -20.36
CA VAL A 422 -15.48 -3.40 -20.73
C VAL A 422 -16.14 -4.45 -21.64
N ASN A 423 -15.46 -4.86 -22.70
CA ASN A 423 -15.96 -5.87 -23.63
C ASN A 423 -16.23 -7.21 -22.94
N ALA A 424 -15.36 -7.66 -22.04
CA ALA A 424 -15.54 -8.91 -21.30
C ALA A 424 -16.75 -8.86 -20.35
N LEU A 425 -17.02 -7.72 -19.74
CA LEU A 425 -18.21 -7.51 -18.89
C LEU A 425 -19.49 -7.44 -19.70
N ASP A 426 -19.47 -6.78 -20.86
CA ASP A 426 -20.63 -6.65 -21.75
C ASP A 426 -20.98 -7.98 -22.40
N LYS A 427 -19.98 -8.73 -22.89
CA LYS A 427 -20.15 -10.08 -23.45
C LYS A 427 -20.49 -11.13 -22.38
N GLY A 428 -20.43 -10.77 -21.11
CA GLY A 428 -20.70 -11.70 -19.99
C GLY A 428 -19.64 -12.78 -19.83
N LEU A 429 -18.40 -12.53 -20.22
CA LEU A 429 -17.24 -13.34 -19.89
C LEU A 429 -16.81 -13.14 -18.43
N LEU A 430 -16.98 -11.92 -17.92
CA LEU A 430 -16.83 -11.55 -16.53
C LEU A 430 -18.18 -11.14 -15.94
N SER A 431 -18.44 -11.49 -14.68
CA SER A 431 -19.67 -11.07 -14.00
C SER A 431 -19.54 -9.68 -13.37
N LYS A 432 -18.35 -9.32 -12.89
CA LYS A 432 -18.02 -8.04 -12.25
C LYS A 432 -16.50 -7.82 -12.29
N ALA A 433 -16.07 -6.57 -12.18
CA ALA A 433 -14.68 -6.22 -11.98
C ALA A 433 -14.50 -5.30 -10.76
N VAL A 434 -13.52 -5.58 -9.90
CA VAL A 434 -13.03 -4.72 -8.84
C VAL A 434 -11.62 -4.29 -9.23
N LEU A 435 -11.45 -3.01 -9.49
CA LEU A 435 -10.21 -2.47 -10.06
C LEU A 435 -9.63 -1.45 -9.10
N ASP A 436 -8.47 -1.77 -8.53
CA ASP A 436 -7.72 -0.86 -7.68
C ASP A 436 -6.58 -0.15 -8.44
N VAL A 437 -6.21 -0.70 -9.60
CA VAL A 437 -5.12 -0.22 -10.45
C VAL A 437 -5.57 -0.12 -11.91
N PHE A 438 -4.99 0.84 -12.65
CA PHE A 438 -5.41 1.20 -14.00
C PHE A 438 -4.22 1.35 -14.94
N GLU A 439 -4.44 1.27 -16.27
CA GLU A 439 -3.40 1.54 -17.28
C GLU A 439 -2.84 2.95 -17.15
N GLN A 440 -3.73 3.90 -16.85
CA GLN A 440 -3.39 5.29 -16.59
C GLN A 440 -3.90 5.67 -15.19
N GLU A 441 -3.02 6.18 -14.37
CA GLU A 441 -3.32 6.68 -13.05
C GLU A 441 -2.84 8.14 -12.90
N PRO A 442 -3.69 9.01 -12.39
CA PRO A 442 -5.07 8.81 -11.97
C PRO A 442 -5.98 8.40 -13.13
N LEU A 443 -7.01 7.57 -12.83
CA LEU A 443 -7.99 7.14 -13.83
C LEU A 443 -8.65 8.35 -14.49
N PRO A 444 -8.57 8.50 -15.84
CA PRO A 444 -9.16 9.65 -16.55
C PRO A 444 -10.65 9.78 -16.25
N LYS A 445 -11.12 11.03 -16.14
CA LYS A 445 -12.53 11.33 -15.84
C LYS A 445 -13.49 10.80 -16.91
N GLU A 446 -13.00 10.66 -18.14
CA GLU A 446 -13.73 10.19 -19.31
C GLU A 446 -13.73 8.66 -19.43
N SER A 447 -13.02 7.95 -18.54
CA SER A 447 -12.95 6.50 -18.58
C SER A 447 -14.33 5.86 -18.42
N PRO A 448 -14.68 4.90 -19.29
CA PRO A 448 -15.96 4.18 -19.21
C PRO A 448 -16.08 3.36 -17.91
N LEU A 449 -14.97 3.07 -17.23
CA LEU A 449 -14.96 2.30 -15.99
C LEU A 449 -15.72 2.99 -14.86
N TRP A 450 -15.76 4.36 -14.82
CA TRP A 450 -16.50 5.10 -13.79
C TRP A 450 -18.00 4.84 -13.80
N SER A 451 -18.59 4.67 -14.96
CA SER A 451 -20.04 4.53 -15.14
C SER A 451 -20.51 3.10 -15.40
N HIS A 452 -19.59 2.16 -15.59
CA HIS A 452 -19.96 0.79 -15.93
C HIS A 452 -20.60 0.07 -14.72
N PRO A 453 -21.85 -0.46 -14.82
CA PRO A 453 -22.62 -0.94 -13.67
C PRO A 453 -22.03 -2.19 -13.00
N LYS A 454 -21.12 -2.90 -13.68
CA LYS A 454 -20.45 -4.08 -13.15
C LYS A 454 -19.01 -3.81 -12.68
N VAL A 455 -18.57 -2.54 -12.69
CA VAL A 455 -17.23 -2.15 -12.24
C VAL A 455 -17.30 -1.47 -10.88
N ILE A 456 -16.37 -1.82 -10.02
CA ILE A 456 -16.08 -1.13 -8.76
C ILE A 456 -14.67 -0.59 -8.89
N VAL A 457 -14.52 0.71 -8.71
CA VAL A 457 -13.25 1.43 -8.76
C VAL A 457 -12.81 1.77 -7.34
N THR A 458 -11.56 1.46 -7.01
CA THR A 458 -10.87 2.00 -5.84
C THR A 458 -9.56 2.66 -6.27
N PRO A 459 -9.16 3.80 -5.66
CA PRO A 459 -8.07 4.63 -6.18
C PRO A 459 -6.70 4.19 -5.64
N HIS A 460 -6.23 3.00 -6.03
CA HIS A 460 -4.92 2.41 -5.67
C HIS A 460 -4.67 2.40 -4.15
N ILE A 461 -5.65 1.84 -3.40
CA ILE A 461 -5.66 1.81 -1.92
C ILE A 461 -5.58 0.40 -1.33
N SER A 462 -5.39 -0.62 -2.17
CA SER A 462 -5.29 -2.02 -1.70
C SER A 462 -4.10 -2.26 -0.76
N GLY A 463 -3.06 -1.42 -0.85
CA GLY A 463 -1.91 -1.45 0.04
C GLY A 463 -1.35 -0.06 0.28
N SER A 464 -1.54 0.47 1.48
CA SER A 464 -0.92 1.72 1.91
C SER A 464 0.48 1.47 2.46
N VAL A 465 1.35 2.46 2.25
CA VAL A 465 2.70 2.47 2.83
C VAL A 465 2.64 3.13 4.20
N PHE A 466 3.03 2.38 5.23
CA PHE A 466 3.18 2.90 6.59
C PHE A 466 4.66 3.16 6.88
N PRO A 467 5.03 4.34 7.42
CA PRO A 467 6.42 4.69 7.73
C PRO A 467 7.15 3.65 8.57
N GLU A 468 6.47 3.06 9.55
CA GLU A 468 7.04 2.07 10.47
C GLU A 468 7.44 0.77 9.76
N ASP A 469 6.61 0.30 8.82
CA ASP A 469 6.87 -0.92 8.04
C ASP A 469 8.06 -0.73 7.12
N VAL A 470 8.15 0.43 6.47
CA VAL A 470 9.27 0.79 5.58
C VAL A 470 10.56 0.96 6.38
N ALA A 471 10.48 1.61 7.55
CA ALA A 471 11.60 1.76 8.46
C ALA A 471 12.16 0.41 8.93
N ASP A 472 11.28 -0.57 9.22
CA ASP A 472 11.70 -1.94 9.60
C ASP A 472 12.50 -2.62 8.48
N VAL A 473 12.06 -2.53 7.24
CA VAL A 473 12.80 -3.07 6.07
C VAL A 473 14.13 -2.37 5.88
N PHE A 474 14.13 -1.03 5.97
CA PHE A 474 15.35 -0.24 5.82
C PHE A 474 16.38 -0.56 6.90
N VAL A 475 15.98 -0.57 8.18
CA VAL A 475 16.88 -0.87 9.29
C VAL A 475 17.43 -2.30 9.21
N LYS A 476 16.61 -3.28 8.79
CA LYS A 476 17.09 -4.64 8.49
C LYS A 476 18.17 -4.65 7.42
N ASN A 477 17.95 -3.96 6.32
CA ASN A 477 18.92 -3.86 5.23
C ASN A 477 20.18 -3.10 5.66
N LEU A 478 20.04 -2.03 6.43
CA LEU A 478 21.19 -1.29 6.96
C LEU A 478 22.06 -2.16 7.88
N CYS A 479 21.45 -2.94 8.76
CA CYS A 479 22.18 -3.90 9.60
C CYS A 479 22.91 -4.95 8.75
N ARG A 480 22.23 -5.52 7.74
CA ARG A 480 22.84 -6.49 6.81
C ARG A 480 24.02 -5.89 6.05
N ARG A 481 23.90 -4.63 5.56
CA ARG A 481 24.99 -3.93 4.90
C ARG A 481 26.21 -3.73 5.80
N LEU A 482 25.97 -3.28 7.03
CA LEU A 482 27.03 -3.06 8.02
C LEU A 482 27.74 -4.38 8.44
N GLU A 483 27.04 -5.49 8.30
CA GLU A 483 27.53 -6.84 8.62
C GLU A 483 28.10 -7.57 7.37
N GLY A 484 28.14 -6.90 6.21
CA GLY A 484 28.61 -7.50 4.96
C GLY A 484 27.71 -8.61 4.41
N GLN A 485 26.45 -8.63 4.83
CA GLN A 485 25.45 -9.60 4.36
C GLN A 485 24.73 -9.11 3.11
N GLN A 486 24.21 -10.04 2.31
CA GLN A 486 23.38 -9.70 1.16
C GLN A 486 22.11 -8.97 1.60
N LEU A 487 21.77 -7.86 0.93
CA LEU A 487 20.54 -7.12 1.19
C LEU A 487 19.30 -7.92 0.77
N ILE A 488 18.18 -7.72 1.47
CA ILE A 488 16.90 -8.32 1.10
C ILE A 488 16.15 -7.39 0.15
N TYR A 489 15.27 -7.96 -0.68
CA TYR A 489 14.43 -7.22 -1.63
C TYR A 489 15.22 -6.38 -2.65
N GLN A 490 16.38 -6.89 -3.07
CA GLN A 490 17.13 -6.27 -4.16
C GLN A 490 16.33 -6.36 -5.46
N MET A 491 16.34 -5.25 -6.20
CA MET A 491 15.81 -5.22 -7.55
C MET A 491 16.77 -5.97 -8.48
N ASP A 492 16.23 -6.91 -9.24
CA ASP A 492 16.92 -7.55 -10.35
C ASP A 492 16.66 -6.76 -11.63
N TRP A 493 17.68 -6.05 -12.10
CA TRP A 493 17.61 -5.24 -13.32
C TRP A 493 17.26 -6.04 -14.58
N SER A 494 17.60 -7.31 -14.63
CA SER A 494 17.30 -8.19 -15.78
C SER A 494 15.86 -8.69 -15.80
N ASN A 495 15.27 -8.89 -14.64
CA ASN A 495 13.89 -9.37 -14.49
C ASN A 495 12.88 -8.25 -14.26
N GLY A 496 13.33 -7.05 -13.92
CA GLY A 496 12.51 -5.89 -13.77
C GLY A 496 11.72 -5.81 -12.44
N TYR A 497 12.09 -6.57 -11.41
CA TYR A 497 11.41 -6.51 -10.12
C TYR A 497 12.26 -7.07 -8.97
#